data_21ad0aa74df02681a0951170b9dcd0a6
#
_entry.id   21ad0aa74df02681a0951170b9dcd0a6
#
_cell.length_a   1.000
_cell.length_b   1.000
_cell.length_c   1.000
_cell.angle_alpha   90.00
_cell.angle_beta   90.00
_cell.angle_gamma   90.00
#
_symmetry.space_group_name_H-M   'P 1'
#
loop_
_entity.id
_entity.type
_entity.pdbx_description
1 polymer ?
#
loop_
_entity_poly.entity_id
_entity_poly.type
_entity_poly.pdbx_seq_one_letter_code
_entity_poly.pdbx_strand_id
1 'polypeptide(L)'
;MFKTFQRVTEDSKNEIYLRPETAQGIFVNFSNIQRTSRKKVPFGVAQIGKSFRNEITPGNFIFRVREFEQMELEFFCKPGTDLEWFEYWRGFCRDWLYSLNIKEENLRLRDHAKEELCFYSKATTDFEYLFPFGWGELWGVADRTDYDLTQHSKTSGKTLEYFDPTTNEKYIPYVIEPSLGVERLFLALVVEAYDEEVIDEKDTRVVLRLHPTLAPYKACVLPLSKKLNEQAGKVYEQLSADFMTDYDDAGSIGKRYRRQDEIGTPFCITYDFESVDDGCVTVRDRDTMQQERVAIDKLNDYIAEKITVSYTHLRA
;
A
#
# COMPACT_ATOMS: atom_id res chain seq x y z
N MET A 1 -0.22 1.93 26.29
CA MET A 1 -0.25 0.62 25.59
C MET A 1 -1.61 -0.03 25.79
N PHE A 2 -2.03 -0.88 24.88
CA PHE A 2 -3.26 -1.66 25.00
C PHE A 2 -2.98 -2.86 25.93
N LYS A 3 -3.70 -2.91 27.05
CA LYS A 3 -3.56 -3.95 28.07
C LYS A 3 -4.61 -5.04 27.87
N THR A 4 -4.22 -6.29 28.00
CA THR A 4 -5.13 -7.44 27.98
C THR A 4 -4.65 -8.54 28.92
N PHE A 5 -5.37 -9.64 29.01
CA PHE A 5 -5.05 -10.76 29.89
C PHE A 5 -4.92 -12.06 29.10
N GLN A 6 -3.92 -12.86 29.45
CA GLN A 6 -3.65 -14.13 28.78
C GLN A 6 -4.68 -15.24 29.13
N ARG A 7 -5.42 -15.08 30.23
CA ARG A 7 -6.43 -16.03 30.74
C ARG A 7 -7.76 -15.33 30.95
N VAL A 8 -8.79 -16.13 31.21
CA VAL A 8 -10.15 -15.65 31.50
C VAL A 8 -10.24 -14.80 32.78
N THR A 9 -9.33 -15.01 33.73
CA THR A 9 -9.26 -14.24 34.98
C THR A 9 -8.37 -13.00 34.81
N GLU A 10 -8.90 -11.85 35.16
CA GLU A 10 -8.17 -10.58 35.21
C GLU A 10 -7.28 -10.52 36.44
N ASP A 11 -6.14 -11.22 36.41
CA ASP A 11 -5.13 -11.23 37.46
C ASP A 11 -3.86 -10.54 36.93
N SER A 12 -3.21 -9.75 37.78
CA SER A 12 -1.95 -9.05 37.46
C SER A 12 -0.84 -9.97 36.97
N LYS A 13 -0.86 -11.26 37.33
CA LYS A 13 0.09 -12.27 36.83
C LYS A 13 -0.18 -12.72 35.39
N ASN A 14 -1.38 -12.44 34.85
CA ASN A 14 -1.79 -12.79 33.52
C ASN A 14 -1.87 -11.54 32.58
N GLU A 15 -1.47 -10.39 33.11
CA GLU A 15 -1.48 -9.15 32.38
C GLU A 15 -0.42 -9.14 31.24
N ILE A 16 -0.84 -8.81 30.04
CA ILE A 16 0.05 -8.60 28.90
C ILE A 16 -0.28 -7.29 28.20
N TYR A 17 0.71 -6.72 27.51
CA TYR A 17 0.57 -5.52 26.73
C TYR A 17 0.74 -5.83 25.26
N LEU A 18 -0.21 -5.39 24.45
CA LEU A 18 -0.12 -5.50 23.00
C LEU A 18 0.81 -4.40 22.49
N ARG A 19 1.59 -4.70 21.44
CA ARG A 19 2.56 -3.77 20.87
C ARG A 19 1.86 -2.57 20.24
N PRO A 20 2.31 -1.32 20.48
CA PRO A 20 1.73 -0.12 19.88
C PRO A 20 2.29 0.20 18.48
N GLU A 21 3.37 -0.48 18.08
CA GLU A 21 4.11 -0.31 16.83
C GLU A 21 4.87 -1.59 16.47
N THR A 22 5.28 -1.74 15.23
CA THR A 22 6.09 -2.88 14.77
C THR A 22 7.60 -2.65 14.93
N ALA A 23 8.04 -1.40 15.05
CA ALA A 23 9.43 -0.95 15.13
C ALA A 23 10.25 -1.70 16.20
N GLN A 24 9.72 -1.84 17.42
CA GLN A 24 10.46 -2.43 18.55
C GLN A 24 10.89 -3.88 18.29
N GLY A 25 10.08 -4.62 17.52
CA GLY A 25 10.42 -5.99 17.09
C GLY A 25 11.63 -6.02 16.16
N ILE A 26 11.81 -4.99 15.33
CA ILE A 26 12.95 -4.85 14.43
C ILE A 26 14.22 -4.53 15.25
N PHE A 27 14.16 -3.58 16.18
CA PHE A 27 15.30 -3.20 17.03
C PHE A 27 15.79 -4.37 17.90
N VAL A 28 14.90 -5.14 18.50
CA VAL A 28 15.25 -6.36 19.25
C VAL A 28 16.01 -7.37 18.40
N ASN A 29 15.69 -7.46 17.12
CA ASN A 29 16.30 -8.41 16.18
C ASN A 29 17.48 -7.84 15.41
N PHE A 30 17.88 -6.59 15.61
CA PHE A 30 18.94 -5.93 14.84
C PHE A 30 20.22 -6.76 14.71
N SER A 31 20.83 -7.19 15.83
CA SER A 31 22.05 -7.99 15.82
C SER A 31 21.89 -9.34 15.12
N ASN A 32 20.69 -9.95 15.26
CA ASN A 32 20.40 -11.22 14.61
C ASN A 32 20.31 -11.05 13.08
N ILE A 33 19.60 -10.03 12.62
CA ILE A 33 19.46 -9.69 11.21
C ILE A 33 20.80 -9.36 10.60
N GLN A 34 21.60 -8.48 11.23
CA GLN A 34 22.93 -8.13 10.77
C GLN A 34 23.82 -9.36 10.57
N ARG A 35 23.85 -10.24 11.58
CA ARG A 35 24.68 -11.45 11.58
C ARG A 35 24.25 -12.45 10.50
N THR A 36 22.94 -12.68 10.34
CA THR A 36 22.41 -13.70 9.42
C THR A 36 22.38 -13.23 7.98
N SER A 37 22.01 -11.96 7.73
CA SER A 37 21.95 -11.39 6.39
C SER A 37 23.28 -10.88 5.88
N ARG A 38 24.26 -10.65 6.77
CA ARG A 38 25.59 -10.07 6.47
C ARG A 38 25.50 -8.73 5.73
N LYS A 39 24.42 -7.98 5.94
CA LYS A 39 24.24 -6.67 5.32
C LYS A 39 25.20 -5.65 5.91
N LYS A 40 25.71 -4.78 5.04
CA LYS A 40 26.47 -3.59 5.43
C LYS A 40 25.53 -2.42 5.60
N VAL A 41 25.85 -1.51 6.52
CA VAL A 41 25.16 -0.21 6.63
C VAL A 41 25.55 0.64 5.41
N PRO A 42 24.59 1.29 4.71
CA PRO A 42 23.18 1.38 5.07
C PRO A 42 22.34 0.16 4.62
N PHE A 43 21.37 -0.22 5.42
CA PHE A 43 20.35 -1.21 5.04
C PHE A 43 19.06 -0.97 5.82
N GLY A 44 17.93 -1.44 5.27
CA GLY A 44 16.63 -1.35 5.92
C GLY A 44 16.04 -2.71 6.25
N VAL A 45 15.17 -2.73 7.25
CA VAL A 45 14.32 -3.86 7.63
C VAL A 45 12.89 -3.37 7.68
N ALA A 46 12.03 -3.96 6.85
CA ALA A 46 10.62 -3.61 6.83
C ALA A 46 9.78 -4.72 7.48
N GLN A 47 8.69 -4.32 8.11
CA GLN A 47 7.68 -5.21 8.66
C GLN A 47 6.28 -4.66 8.38
N ILE A 48 5.37 -5.56 8.00
CA ILE A 48 3.93 -5.30 7.99
C ILE A 48 3.32 -6.19 9.08
N GLY A 49 2.52 -5.59 9.96
CA GLY A 49 1.92 -6.35 11.03
C GLY A 49 0.96 -5.56 11.90
N LYS A 50 0.23 -6.26 12.75
CA LYS A 50 -0.74 -5.67 13.66
C LYS A 50 -0.07 -4.83 14.74
N SER A 51 -0.67 -3.66 14.98
CA SER A 51 -0.37 -2.76 16.08
C SER A 51 -1.66 -2.37 16.81
N PHE A 52 -1.52 -2.02 18.10
CA PHE A 52 -2.65 -1.82 19.00
C PHE A 52 -2.46 -0.54 19.81
N ARG A 53 -3.40 0.39 19.67
CA ARG A 53 -3.39 1.64 20.44
C ARG A 53 -4.71 1.79 21.17
N ASN A 54 -4.68 2.10 22.46
CA ASN A 54 -5.90 2.30 23.27
C ASN A 54 -6.49 3.68 22.98
N GLU A 55 -7.00 3.85 21.75
CA GLU A 55 -7.65 5.08 21.34
C GLU A 55 -8.90 5.37 22.19
N ILE A 56 -8.96 6.57 22.74
CA ILE A 56 -10.09 7.00 23.57
C ILE A 56 -11.32 7.23 22.70
N THR A 57 -11.14 7.83 21.52
CA THR A 57 -12.22 8.17 20.59
C THR A 57 -11.91 7.63 19.20
N PRO A 58 -12.15 6.31 18.94
CA PRO A 58 -12.13 5.79 17.56
C PRO A 58 -13.14 6.52 16.69
N GLY A 59 -12.85 6.68 15.40
CA GLY A 59 -13.76 7.38 14.49
C GLY A 59 -13.24 7.49 13.08
N ASN A 60 -14.04 8.13 12.22
CA ASN A 60 -13.74 8.28 10.81
C ASN A 60 -13.49 6.93 10.11
N PHE A 61 -14.44 6.02 10.27
CA PHE A 61 -14.40 4.66 9.73
C PHE A 61 -13.11 3.94 10.17
N ILE A 62 -12.23 3.57 9.25
CA ILE A 62 -10.97 2.85 9.55
C ILE A 62 -9.78 3.79 9.81
N PHE A 63 -9.98 5.12 9.78
CA PHE A 63 -8.89 6.08 9.97
C PHE A 63 -8.31 6.04 11.39
N ARG A 64 -9.17 5.89 12.43
CA ARG A 64 -8.76 5.83 13.83
C ARG A 64 -9.43 4.64 14.52
N VAL A 65 -8.70 3.56 14.62
CA VAL A 65 -9.12 2.28 15.20
C VAL A 65 -8.12 1.82 16.25
N ARG A 66 -8.52 0.88 17.11
CA ARG A 66 -7.67 0.37 18.21
C ARG A 66 -6.73 -0.74 17.78
N GLU A 67 -7.12 -1.49 16.76
CA GLU A 67 -6.32 -2.52 16.11
C GLU A 67 -6.17 -2.14 14.63
N PHE A 68 -4.95 -2.09 14.13
CA PHE A 68 -4.64 -1.70 12.75
C PHE A 68 -3.40 -2.42 12.26
N GLU A 69 -3.18 -2.42 10.97
CA GLU A 69 -1.94 -2.88 10.35
C GLU A 69 -1.02 -1.69 10.09
N GLN A 70 0.24 -1.88 10.42
CA GLN A 70 1.29 -0.89 10.24
C GLN A 70 2.36 -1.45 9.32
N MET A 71 2.80 -0.64 8.35
CA MET A 71 4.00 -0.87 7.55
C MET A 71 5.08 0.06 8.07
N GLU A 72 6.15 -0.50 8.62
CA GLU A 72 7.30 0.25 9.10
C GLU A 72 8.58 -0.26 8.45
N LEU A 73 9.46 0.68 8.14
CA LEU A 73 10.82 0.43 7.69
C LEU A 73 11.77 1.11 8.67
N GLU A 74 12.67 0.33 9.27
CA GLU A 74 13.79 0.85 10.03
C GLU A 74 15.03 0.83 9.14
N PHE A 75 15.42 2.01 8.65
CA PHE A 75 16.57 2.17 7.78
C PHE A 75 17.78 2.62 8.61
N PHE A 76 18.74 1.71 8.76
CA PHE A 76 19.97 1.91 9.53
C PHE A 76 21.03 2.58 8.68
N CYS A 77 21.54 3.73 9.14
CA CYS A 77 22.56 4.51 8.45
C CYS A 77 23.71 4.91 9.38
N LYS A 78 24.82 5.39 8.79
CA LYS A 78 25.95 5.89 9.57
C LYS A 78 25.59 7.24 10.21
N PRO A 79 25.90 7.46 11.52
CA PRO A 79 25.73 8.76 12.15
C PRO A 79 26.39 9.89 11.33
N GLY A 80 25.66 11.00 11.17
CA GLY A 80 26.11 12.14 10.35
C GLY A 80 25.69 12.08 8.88
N THR A 81 25.10 10.93 8.39
CA THR A 81 24.47 10.83 7.07
C THR A 81 22.93 10.77 7.16
N ASP A 82 22.42 10.86 8.36
CA ASP A 82 21.01 10.70 8.71
C ASP A 82 20.10 11.69 7.99
N LEU A 83 20.47 12.99 7.94
CA LEU A 83 19.65 14.01 7.29
C LEU A 83 19.58 13.81 5.75
N GLU A 84 20.64 13.31 5.12
CA GLU A 84 20.60 12.98 3.69
C GLU A 84 19.65 11.82 3.43
N TRP A 85 19.69 10.79 4.27
CA TRP A 85 18.78 9.66 4.17
C TRP A 85 17.34 10.02 4.54
N PHE A 86 17.15 10.95 5.48
CA PHE A 86 15.84 11.49 5.81
C PHE A 86 15.19 12.16 4.58
N GLU A 87 15.92 13.05 3.88
CA GLU A 87 15.44 13.68 2.66
C GLU A 87 15.21 12.67 1.53
N TYR A 88 16.07 11.67 1.38
CA TYR A 88 15.87 10.59 0.42
C TYR A 88 14.54 9.86 0.67
N TRP A 89 14.27 9.45 1.90
CA TRP A 89 13.03 8.74 2.23
C TRP A 89 11.79 9.62 2.12
N ARG A 90 11.87 10.91 2.45
CA ARG A 90 10.80 11.88 2.18
C ARG A 90 10.46 11.91 0.69
N GLY A 91 11.44 12.05 -0.17
CA GLY A 91 11.27 12.04 -1.63
C GLY A 91 10.66 10.73 -2.12
N PHE A 92 11.25 9.61 -1.70
CA PHE A 92 10.79 8.28 -2.09
C PHE A 92 9.32 8.01 -1.69
N CYS A 93 8.94 8.31 -0.44
CA CYS A 93 7.58 8.08 0.04
C CYS A 93 6.56 8.94 -0.71
N ARG A 94 6.89 10.22 -0.97
CA ARG A 94 6.06 11.12 -1.78
C ARG A 94 5.84 10.57 -3.19
N ASP A 95 6.92 10.24 -3.87
CA ASP A 95 6.89 9.78 -5.26
C ASP A 95 6.16 8.44 -5.37
N TRP A 96 6.30 7.58 -4.36
CA TRP A 96 5.54 6.33 -4.28
C TRP A 96 4.03 6.58 -4.15
N LEU A 97 3.59 7.54 -3.32
CA LEU A 97 2.16 7.90 -3.21
C LEU A 97 1.61 8.45 -4.53
N TYR A 98 2.36 9.34 -5.20
CA TYR A 98 1.97 9.85 -6.51
C TYR A 98 1.84 8.74 -7.56
N SER A 99 2.72 7.77 -7.49
CA SER A 99 2.69 6.62 -8.38
C SER A 99 1.47 5.71 -8.21
N LEU A 100 0.81 5.79 -7.06
CA LEU A 100 -0.47 5.11 -6.78
C LEU A 100 -1.68 5.98 -7.13
N ASN A 101 -1.47 7.07 -7.88
CA ASN A 101 -2.47 8.06 -8.31
C ASN A 101 -3.01 8.98 -7.19
N ILE A 102 -2.31 9.09 -6.04
CA ILE A 102 -2.61 10.17 -5.09
C ILE A 102 -2.25 11.50 -5.75
N LYS A 103 -3.19 12.43 -5.83
CA LYS A 103 -2.99 13.74 -6.47
C LYS A 103 -2.20 14.67 -5.57
N GLU A 104 -1.37 15.53 -6.20
CA GLU A 104 -0.54 16.49 -5.49
C GLU A 104 -1.36 17.47 -4.63
N GLU A 105 -2.50 17.94 -5.13
CA GLU A 105 -3.39 18.84 -4.40
C GLU A 105 -4.02 18.22 -3.15
N ASN A 106 -4.06 16.89 -3.06
CA ASN A 106 -4.61 16.13 -1.94
C ASN A 106 -3.54 15.62 -0.95
N LEU A 107 -2.26 15.92 -1.21
CA LEU A 107 -1.13 15.53 -0.36
C LEU A 107 -0.32 16.76 0.04
N ARG A 108 0.02 16.87 1.32
CA ARG A 108 0.97 17.89 1.78
C ARG A 108 1.96 17.29 2.77
N LEU A 109 3.17 17.83 2.78
CA LEU A 109 4.21 17.50 3.74
C LEU A 109 4.21 18.55 4.84
N ARG A 110 4.18 18.11 6.11
CA ARG A 110 4.24 18.97 7.29
C ARG A 110 5.44 18.59 8.15
N ASP A 111 6.45 19.43 8.15
CA ASP A 111 7.61 19.26 9.03
C ASP A 111 7.23 19.67 10.46
N HIS A 112 7.64 18.85 11.43
CA HIS A 112 7.43 19.15 12.84
C HIS A 112 8.36 20.27 13.31
N ALA A 113 7.80 21.24 14.04
CA ALA A 113 8.60 22.21 14.78
C ALA A 113 9.38 21.51 15.90
N LYS A 114 10.46 22.12 16.38
CA LYS A 114 11.32 21.52 17.42
C LYS A 114 10.56 21.13 18.68
N GLU A 115 9.54 21.91 19.03
CA GLU A 115 8.68 21.73 20.21
C GLU A 115 7.69 20.55 20.05
N GLU A 116 7.43 20.15 18.80
CA GLU A 116 6.53 19.03 18.47
C GLU A 116 7.28 17.70 18.35
N LEU A 117 8.62 17.75 18.17
CA LEU A 117 9.42 16.55 18.00
C LEU A 117 9.31 15.62 19.21
N CYS A 118 9.15 14.34 18.93
CA CYS A 118 9.30 13.32 19.96
C CYS A 118 10.73 13.34 20.52
N PHE A 119 10.88 12.96 21.78
CA PHE A 119 12.16 12.99 22.50
C PHE A 119 13.27 12.12 21.86
N TYR A 120 12.92 11.21 21.00
CA TYR A 120 13.85 10.35 20.24
C TYR A 120 14.13 10.86 18.84
N SER A 121 13.42 11.89 18.37
CA SER A 121 13.45 12.31 16.98
C SER A 121 14.27 13.60 16.81
N LYS A 122 15.14 13.62 15.81
CA LYS A 122 15.90 14.80 15.37
C LYS A 122 15.14 15.61 14.31
N ALA A 123 14.37 14.92 13.48
CA ALA A 123 13.51 15.48 12.45
C ALA A 123 12.31 14.56 12.22
N THR A 124 11.15 15.12 11.90
CA THR A 124 9.93 14.37 11.55
C THR A 124 9.15 15.15 10.51
N THR A 125 8.67 14.45 9.49
CA THR A 125 7.74 14.96 8.49
C THR A 125 6.51 14.06 8.43
N ASP A 126 5.33 14.64 8.57
CA ASP A 126 4.06 13.97 8.28
C ASP A 126 3.66 14.22 6.83
N PHE A 127 3.22 13.18 6.16
CA PHE A 127 2.46 13.26 4.92
C PHE A 127 0.99 13.28 5.29
N GLU A 128 0.34 14.40 5.08
CA GLU A 128 -1.08 14.56 5.35
C GLU A 128 -1.87 14.48 4.05
N TYR A 129 -2.93 13.66 4.06
CA TYR A 129 -3.87 13.52 2.95
C TYR A 129 -5.19 14.24 3.26
N LEU A 130 -5.80 14.83 2.23
CA LEU A 130 -7.10 15.50 2.34
C LEU A 130 -8.24 14.48 2.28
N PHE A 131 -8.55 13.89 3.44
CA PHE A 131 -9.71 13.03 3.60
C PHE A 131 -11.02 13.80 3.53
N PRO A 132 -12.19 13.16 3.35
CA PRO A 132 -13.49 13.84 3.37
C PRO A 132 -13.79 14.63 4.66
N PHE A 133 -13.14 14.28 5.76
CA PHE A 133 -13.25 14.96 7.06
C PHE A 133 -12.13 15.98 7.33
N GLY A 134 -11.30 16.29 6.33
CA GLY A 134 -10.19 17.23 6.41
C GLY A 134 -8.82 16.58 6.37
N TRP A 135 -7.78 17.39 6.54
CA TRP A 135 -6.40 16.93 6.53
C TRP A 135 -6.14 15.95 7.69
N GLY A 136 -5.52 14.82 7.37
CA GLY A 136 -5.14 13.79 8.33
C GLY A 136 -3.82 13.14 7.97
N GLU A 137 -3.07 12.76 8.97
CA GLU A 137 -1.80 12.06 8.82
C GLU A 137 -2.01 10.72 8.12
N LEU A 138 -1.29 10.52 7.02
CA LEU A 138 -1.27 9.28 6.24
C LEU A 138 0.01 8.49 6.48
N TRP A 139 1.16 9.16 6.49
CA TRP A 139 2.49 8.57 6.61
C TRP A 139 3.40 9.50 7.41
N GLY A 140 4.26 8.95 8.25
CA GLY A 140 5.31 9.67 8.94
C GLY A 140 6.70 9.22 8.48
N VAL A 141 7.64 10.14 8.38
CA VAL A 141 9.07 9.84 8.25
C VAL A 141 9.78 10.52 9.40
N ALA A 142 10.51 9.75 10.22
CA ALA A 142 11.24 10.26 11.37
C ALA A 142 12.73 9.89 11.33
N ASP A 143 13.60 10.81 11.69
CA ASP A 143 14.97 10.54 12.07
C ASP A 143 15.00 10.25 13.57
N ARG A 144 15.09 8.97 13.94
CA ARG A 144 15.08 8.47 15.33
C ARG A 144 16.46 8.46 15.98
N THR A 145 17.48 8.90 15.26
CA THR A 145 18.89 8.85 15.72
C THR A 145 19.30 7.43 16.15
N ASP A 146 20.15 7.27 17.14
CA ASP A 146 20.54 5.99 17.75
C ASP A 146 19.68 5.62 18.98
N TYR A 147 18.61 6.37 19.24
CA TYR A 147 17.87 6.29 20.50
C TYR A 147 17.43 4.87 20.85
N ASP A 148 16.70 4.20 19.94
CA ASP A 148 16.12 2.88 20.22
C ASP A 148 17.20 1.82 20.46
N LEU A 149 18.20 1.73 19.57
CA LEU A 149 19.30 0.78 19.73
C LEU A 149 20.10 1.03 21.02
N THR A 150 20.29 2.29 21.38
CA THR A 150 20.92 2.68 22.65
C THR A 150 20.10 2.25 23.86
N GLN A 151 18.76 2.44 23.86
CA GLN A 151 17.90 2.02 24.95
C GLN A 151 17.85 0.50 25.07
N HIS A 152 17.75 -0.22 23.96
CA HIS A 152 17.79 -1.68 23.93
C HIS A 152 19.14 -2.22 24.42
N SER A 153 20.26 -1.58 24.07
CA SER A 153 21.59 -1.94 24.56
C SER A 153 21.69 -1.78 26.07
N LYS A 154 21.26 -0.64 26.61
CA LYS A 154 21.28 -0.34 28.06
C LYS A 154 20.43 -1.32 28.84
N THR A 155 19.21 -1.60 28.36
CA THR A 155 18.25 -2.45 29.09
C THR A 155 18.64 -3.93 29.04
N SER A 156 19.13 -4.42 27.91
CA SER A 156 19.51 -5.83 27.74
C SER A 156 20.93 -6.15 28.21
N GLY A 157 21.78 -5.15 28.40
CA GLY A 157 23.21 -5.32 28.67
C GLY A 157 24.00 -5.85 27.46
N LYS A 158 23.40 -5.85 26.27
CA LYS A 158 24.04 -6.30 25.01
C LYS A 158 24.31 -5.11 24.12
N THR A 159 25.53 -5.02 23.60
CA THR A 159 25.92 -3.99 22.63
C THR A 159 25.21 -4.23 21.28
N LEU A 160 24.54 -3.20 20.77
CA LEU A 160 23.93 -3.17 19.43
C LEU A 160 24.71 -2.27 18.48
N GLU A 161 26.05 -2.32 18.59
CA GLU A 161 26.96 -1.62 17.70
C GLU A 161 27.12 -2.36 16.36
N TYR A 162 27.26 -1.58 15.31
CA TYR A 162 27.73 -2.04 14.00
C TYR A 162 29.24 -1.87 13.90
N PHE A 163 29.92 -2.90 13.43
CA PHE A 163 31.33 -2.82 13.06
C PHE A 163 31.42 -2.64 11.54
N ASP A 164 31.98 -1.52 11.09
CA ASP A 164 32.25 -1.26 9.69
C ASP A 164 33.62 -1.83 9.31
N PRO A 165 33.66 -2.92 8.52
CA PRO A 165 34.92 -3.52 8.12
C PRO A 165 35.72 -2.68 7.12
N THR A 166 35.09 -1.67 6.50
CA THR A 166 35.74 -0.80 5.51
C THR A 166 36.57 0.30 6.20
N THR A 167 36.02 0.89 7.28
CA THR A 167 36.65 1.98 8.03
C THR A 167 37.28 1.50 9.33
N ASN A 168 37.04 0.26 9.76
CA ASN A 168 37.42 -0.32 11.04
C ASN A 168 36.86 0.46 12.25
N GLU A 169 35.69 1.11 12.05
CA GLU A 169 34.98 1.88 13.07
C GLU A 169 33.86 1.07 13.69
N LYS A 170 33.51 1.37 14.94
CA LYS A 170 32.32 0.89 15.62
C LYS A 170 31.42 2.05 15.96
N TYR A 171 30.13 1.91 15.69
CA TYR A 171 29.12 2.90 16.05
C TYR A 171 27.75 2.26 16.21
N ILE A 172 26.86 2.91 16.95
CA ILE A 172 25.44 2.57 16.95
C ILE A 172 24.81 3.28 15.73
N PRO A 173 24.20 2.56 14.79
CA PRO A 173 23.57 3.20 13.63
C PRO A 173 22.47 4.18 14.03
N TYR A 174 22.32 5.24 13.23
CA TYR A 174 21.12 6.07 13.25
C TYR A 174 20.02 5.41 12.42
N VAL A 175 18.78 5.76 12.70
CA VAL A 175 17.61 5.13 12.11
C VAL A 175 16.70 6.16 11.48
N ILE A 176 16.35 5.95 10.22
CA ILE A 176 15.26 6.66 9.55
C ILE A 176 14.09 5.73 9.44
N GLU A 177 12.94 6.18 9.95
CA GLU A 177 11.71 5.40 10.03
C GLU A 177 10.61 5.99 9.15
N PRO A 178 10.34 5.46 7.97
CA PRO A 178 9.05 5.60 7.30
C PRO A 178 8.02 4.66 7.94
N SER A 179 6.91 5.22 8.46
CA SER A 179 5.84 4.48 9.15
C SER A 179 4.47 4.85 8.63
N LEU A 180 3.71 3.87 8.16
CA LEU A 180 2.43 4.03 7.47
C LEU A 180 1.36 3.10 8.07
N GLY A 181 0.16 3.64 8.32
CA GLY A 181 -1.03 2.85 8.64
C GLY A 181 -1.69 2.31 7.37
N VAL A 182 -1.78 0.99 7.24
CA VAL A 182 -2.32 0.33 6.03
C VAL A 182 -3.78 0.70 5.80
N GLU A 183 -4.59 0.75 6.86
CA GLU A 183 -6.01 1.14 6.77
C GLU A 183 -6.19 2.59 6.32
N ARG A 184 -5.29 3.49 6.74
CA ARG A 184 -5.32 4.89 6.29
C ARG A 184 -4.96 5.01 4.83
N LEU A 185 -3.94 4.27 4.37
CA LEU A 185 -3.57 4.22 2.96
C LEU A 185 -4.71 3.67 2.11
N PHE A 186 -5.31 2.55 2.53
CA PHE A 186 -6.46 1.97 1.85
C PHE A 186 -7.60 2.99 1.73
N LEU A 187 -7.95 3.68 2.82
CA LEU A 187 -8.98 4.71 2.81
C LEU A 187 -8.64 5.86 1.86
N ALA A 188 -7.40 6.36 1.88
CA ALA A 188 -6.95 7.42 0.98
C ALA A 188 -7.05 7.00 -0.49
N LEU A 189 -6.60 5.79 -0.83
CA LEU A 189 -6.66 5.26 -2.19
C LEU A 189 -8.09 5.09 -2.70
N VAL A 190 -9.01 4.63 -1.84
CA VAL A 190 -10.43 4.49 -2.21
C VAL A 190 -11.09 5.85 -2.38
N VAL A 191 -10.80 6.82 -1.49
CA VAL A 191 -11.31 8.19 -1.60
C VAL A 191 -10.80 8.87 -2.86
N GLU A 192 -9.51 8.73 -3.17
CA GLU A 192 -8.88 9.31 -4.36
C GLU A 192 -9.43 8.73 -5.66
N ALA A 193 -9.75 7.43 -5.64
CA ALA A 193 -10.22 6.70 -6.81
C ALA A 193 -11.71 6.85 -7.09
N TYR A 194 -12.52 7.26 -6.08
CA TYR A 194 -13.97 7.40 -6.23
C TYR A 194 -14.33 8.59 -7.12
N ASP A 195 -15.15 8.35 -8.14
CA ASP A 195 -15.60 9.38 -9.06
C ASP A 195 -17.06 9.14 -9.49
N GLU A 196 -17.84 10.23 -9.58
CA GLU A 196 -19.20 10.25 -10.13
C GLU A 196 -19.18 11.02 -11.46
N GLU A 197 -19.02 10.30 -12.56
CA GLU A 197 -18.91 10.87 -13.90
C GLU A 197 -20.29 11.06 -14.52
N VAL A 198 -20.64 12.30 -14.84
CA VAL A 198 -21.88 12.62 -15.58
C VAL A 198 -21.66 12.31 -17.05
N ILE A 199 -22.37 11.29 -17.57
CA ILE A 199 -22.30 10.88 -18.98
C ILE A 199 -23.28 11.72 -19.81
N ASP A 200 -24.50 11.90 -19.30
CA ASP A 200 -25.52 12.79 -19.87
C ASP A 200 -26.47 13.34 -18.79
N GLU A 201 -27.48 14.10 -19.18
CA GLU A 201 -28.45 14.73 -18.23
C GLU A 201 -29.16 13.74 -17.29
N LYS A 202 -29.19 12.45 -17.62
CA LYS A 202 -29.95 11.41 -16.90
C LYS A 202 -29.10 10.20 -16.50
N ASP A 203 -27.85 10.17 -16.89
CA ASP A 203 -26.94 9.04 -16.66
C ASP A 203 -25.66 9.50 -15.97
N THR A 204 -25.48 9.07 -14.73
CA THR A 204 -24.26 9.25 -13.96
C THR A 204 -23.60 7.90 -13.75
N ARG A 205 -22.31 7.82 -14.01
CA ARG A 205 -21.50 6.64 -13.81
C ARG A 205 -20.69 6.77 -12.53
N VAL A 206 -20.93 5.86 -11.59
CA VAL A 206 -20.02 5.70 -10.46
C VAL A 206 -18.86 4.82 -10.91
N VAL A 207 -17.65 5.28 -10.70
CA VAL A 207 -16.44 4.57 -11.09
C VAL A 207 -15.36 4.68 -10.00
N LEU A 208 -14.72 3.57 -9.69
CA LEU A 208 -13.59 3.50 -8.78
C LEU A 208 -12.30 3.44 -9.60
N ARG A 209 -11.65 4.60 -9.80
CA ARG A 209 -10.45 4.75 -10.66
C ARG A 209 -9.17 4.31 -9.97
N LEU A 210 -9.17 3.14 -9.35
CA LEU A 210 -7.99 2.56 -8.73
C LEU A 210 -6.87 2.38 -9.78
N HIS A 211 -5.64 2.64 -9.36
CA HIS A 211 -4.49 2.26 -10.17
C HIS A 211 -4.59 0.78 -10.56
N PRO A 212 -4.36 0.37 -11.82
CA PRO A 212 -4.58 -1.00 -12.27
C PRO A 212 -3.90 -2.08 -11.43
N THR A 213 -2.72 -1.78 -10.84
CA THR A 213 -2.03 -2.71 -9.94
C THR A 213 -2.75 -2.94 -8.62
N LEU A 214 -3.59 -1.98 -8.18
CA LEU A 214 -4.34 -2.04 -6.92
C LEU A 214 -5.74 -2.59 -7.10
N ALA A 215 -6.27 -2.59 -8.33
CA ALA A 215 -7.62 -3.10 -8.62
C ALA A 215 -7.75 -4.56 -8.15
N PRO A 216 -8.84 -4.95 -7.44
CA PRO A 216 -9.04 -6.32 -6.97
C PRO A 216 -9.05 -7.32 -8.12
N TYR A 217 -9.81 -7.02 -9.17
CA TYR A 217 -9.80 -7.77 -10.42
C TYR A 217 -9.05 -6.97 -11.49
N LYS A 218 -8.19 -7.64 -12.25
CA LYS A 218 -7.47 -7.00 -13.37
C LYS A 218 -8.29 -6.98 -14.64
N ALA A 219 -9.16 -7.97 -14.80
CA ALA A 219 -10.08 -8.09 -15.92
C ALA A 219 -11.39 -8.72 -15.48
N CYS A 220 -12.45 -8.50 -16.26
CA CYS A 220 -13.70 -9.23 -16.14
C CYS A 220 -14.14 -9.73 -17.52
N VAL A 221 -14.46 -11.03 -17.65
CA VAL A 221 -14.95 -11.61 -18.89
C VAL A 221 -16.46 -11.58 -18.94
N LEU A 222 -17.01 -11.02 -20.02
CA LEU A 222 -18.41 -10.70 -20.22
C LEU A 222 -18.92 -11.34 -21.53
N PRO A 223 -19.57 -12.51 -21.51
CA PRO A 223 -20.18 -13.06 -22.71
C PRO A 223 -21.36 -12.18 -23.16
N LEU A 224 -21.38 -11.74 -24.42
CA LEU A 224 -22.47 -10.88 -24.94
C LEU A 224 -23.82 -11.57 -24.85
N SER A 225 -23.85 -12.91 -24.98
CA SER A 225 -25.04 -13.75 -24.90
C SER A 225 -24.71 -15.03 -24.12
N LYS A 226 -25.68 -15.59 -23.40
CA LYS A 226 -25.58 -16.90 -22.73
C LYS A 226 -25.15 -18.04 -23.66
N LYS A 227 -25.41 -17.92 -24.95
CA LYS A 227 -24.97 -18.91 -25.95
C LYS A 227 -23.46 -18.97 -26.12
N LEU A 228 -22.77 -17.95 -25.67
CA LEU A 228 -21.32 -17.81 -25.78
C LEU A 228 -20.59 -18.15 -24.47
N ASN A 229 -21.33 -18.58 -23.43
CA ASN A 229 -20.75 -18.83 -22.10
C ASN A 229 -19.62 -19.87 -22.12
N GLU A 230 -19.72 -20.91 -22.93
CA GLU A 230 -18.69 -21.95 -23.01
C GLU A 230 -17.36 -21.39 -23.55
N GLN A 231 -17.42 -20.61 -24.61
CA GLN A 231 -16.23 -20.01 -25.25
C GLN A 231 -15.66 -18.89 -24.38
N ALA A 232 -16.51 -18.02 -23.82
CA ALA A 232 -16.12 -16.97 -22.89
C ALA A 232 -15.48 -17.58 -21.61
N GLY A 233 -15.96 -18.74 -21.16
CA GLY A 233 -15.37 -19.50 -20.06
C GLY A 233 -13.92 -19.90 -20.31
N LYS A 234 -13.57 -20.27 -21.54
CA LYS A 234 -12.17 -20.58 -21.93
C LYS A 234 -11.27 -19.35 -21.86
N VAL A 235 -11.80 -18.18 -22.26
CA VAL A 235 -11.06 -16.91 -22.14
C VAL A 235 -10.87 -16.54 -20.66
N TYR A 236 -11.89 -16.75 -19.84
CA TYR A 236 -11.79 -16.56 -18.38
C TYR A 236 -10.74 -17.49 -17.76
N GLU A 237 -10.75 -18.78 -18.09
CA GLU A 237 -9.74 -19.73 -17.60
C GLU A 237 -8.31 -19.34 -18.02
N GLN A 238 -8.13 -18.88 -19.26
CA GLN A 238 -6.84 -18.39 -19.77
C GLN A 238 -6.33 -17.20 -18.96
N LEU A 239 -7.16 -16.16 -18.76
CA LEU A 239 -6.79 -14.97 -18.00
C LEU A 239 -6.57 -15.23 -16.52
N SER A 240 -7.40 -16.12 -15.93
CA SER A 240 -7.33 -16.46 -14.51
C SER A 240 -6.05 -17.23 -14.12
N ALA A 241 -5.31 -17.76 -15.09
CA ALA A 241 -4.01 -18.36 -14.85
C ALA A 241 -2.95 -17.32 -14.40
N ASP A 242 -3.06 -16.08 -14.89
CA ASP A 242 -2.07 -15.02 -14.64
C ASP A 242 -2.63 -13.86 -13.80
N PHE A 243 -3.95 -13.63 -13.81
CA PHE A 243 -4.57 -12.45 -13.20
C PHE A 243 -5.79 -12.83 -12.34
N MET A 244 -6.05 -12.05 -11.30
CA MET A 244 -7.35 -12.06 -10.63
C MET A 244 -8.39 -11.54 -11.63
N THR A 245 -9.25 -12.44 -12.10
CA THR A 245 -10.24 -12.19 -13.15
C THR A 245 -11.64 -12.50 -12.62
N ASP A 246 -12.61 -11.66 -12.95
CA ASP A 246 -14.03 -11.89 -12.67
C ASP A 246 -14.75 -12.37 -13.92
N TYR A 247 -15.93 -12.95 -13.74
CA TYR A 247 -16.81 -13.42 -14.83
C TYR A 247 -18.26 -13.06 -14.53
N ASP A 248 -18.91 -12.31 -15.44
CA ASP A 248 -20.29 -11.87 -15.24
C ASP A 248 -21.15 -12.07 -16.50
N ASP A 249 -22.17 -12.92 -16.40
CA ASP A 249 -23.16 -13.18 -17.46
C ASP A 249 -24.58 -12.71 -17.10
N ALA A 250 -24.74 -11.95 -15.99
CA ALA A 250 -26.03 -11.58 -15.44
C ALA A 250 -26.53 -10.21 -15.91
N GLY A 251 -27.64 -10.15 -16.60
CA GLY A 251 -28.31 -8.93 -17.07
C GLY A 251 -27.72 -8.40 -18.40
N SER A 252 -27.99 -7.13 -18.72
CA SER A 252 -27.49 -6.51 -19.94
C SER A 252 -26.02 -6.15 -19.85
N ILE A 253 -25.33 -6.12 -20.99
CA ILE A 253 -23.88 -5.79 -21.05
C ILE A 253 -23.56 -4.44 -20.42
N GLY A 254 -24.40 -3.42 -20.64
CA GLY A 254 -24.21 -2.10 -20.03
C GLY A 254 -24.27 -2.12 -18.51
N LYS A 255 -25.19 -2.91 -17.90
CA LYS A 255 -25.25 -3.08 -16.45
C LYS A 255 -24.01 -3.80 -15.88
N ARG A 256 -23.47 -4.74 -16.66
CA ARG A 256 -22.27 -5.47 -16.27
C ARG A 256 -21.04 -4.55 -16.30
N TYR A 257 -20.89 -3.70 -17.30
CA TYR A 257 -19.85 -2.67 -17.33
C TYR A 257 -19.95 -1.75 -16.11
N ARG A 258 -21.15 -1.28 -15.75
CA ARG A 258 -21.34 -0.41 -14.57
C ARG A 258 -20.89 -1.09 -13.27
N ARG A 259 -21.23 -2.37 -13.07
CA ARG A 259 -20.77 -3.10 -11.88
C ARG A 259 -19.26 -3.21 -11.81
N GLN A 260 -18.60 -3.42 -12.96
CA GLN A 260 -17.14 -3.49 -13.01
C GLN A 260 -16.48 -2.11 -12.84
N ASP A 261 -17.10 -1.05 -13.35
CA ASP A 261 -16.66 0.33 -13.12
C ASP A 261 -16.73 0.67 -11.60
N GLU A 262 -17.83 0.29 -10.91
CA GLU A 262 -18.06 0.52 -9.47
C GLU A 262 -17.02 -0.17 -8.57
N ILE A 263 -16.54 -1.35 -8.92
CA ILE A 263 -15.51 -2.08 -8.15
C ILE A 263 -14.08 -1.84 -8.63
N GLY A 264 -13.92 -1.04 -9.68
CA GLY A 264 -12.62 -0.59 -10.14
C GLY A 264 -11.87 -1.54 -11.06
N THR A 265 -12.55 -2.51 -11.71
CA THR A 265 -11.92 -3.42 -12.68
C THR A 265 -11.43 -2.63 -13.92
N PRO A 266 -10.13 -2.59 -14.23
CA PRO A 266 -9.61 -1.73 -15.30
C PRO A 266 -10.00 -2.18 -16.71
N PHE A 267 -10.19 -3.49 -16.93
CA PHE A 267 -10.45 -4.03 -18.26
C PHE A 267 -11.66 -4.96 -18.27
N CYS A 268 -12.65 -4.66 -19.12
CA CYS A 268 -13.78 -5.55 -19.40
C CYS A 268 -13.59 -6.23 -20.75
N ILE A 269 -13.62 -7.56 -20.77
CA ILE A 269 -13.35 -8.41 -21.93
C ILE A 269 -14.68 -8.95 -22.44
N THR A 270 -15.21 -8.39 -23.51
CA THR A 270 -16.47 -8.88 -24.09
C THR A 270 -16.19 -9.93 -25.16
N TYR A 271 -16.72 -11.14 -24.95
CA TYR A 271 -16.79 -12.19 -25.95
C TYR A 271 -18.13 -12.07 -26.69
N ASP A 272 -18.08 -11.73 -27.96
CA ASP A 272 -19.25 -11.48 -28.83
C ASP A 272 -19.37 -12.52 -29.96
N PHE A 273 -20.35 -12.34 -30.86
CA PHE A 273 -20.55 -13.28 -31.94
C PHE A 273 -19.43 -13.23 -33.00
N GLU A 274 -18.82 -12.07 -33.21
CA GLU A 274 -17.68 -11.93 -34.12
C GLU A 274 -16.44 -12.64 -33.58
N SER A 275 -16.33 -12.76 -32.24
CA SER A 275 -15.24 -13.49 -31.58
C SER A 275 -15.13 -14.96 -31.99
N VAL A 276 -16.26 -15.56 -32.41
CA VAL A 276 -16.30 -16.94 -32.91
C VAL A 276 -15.59 -17.06 -34.25
N ASP A 277 -15.68 -16.02 -35.08
CA ASP A 277 -15.19 -16.03 -36.46
C ASP A 277 -13.75 -15.50 -36.56
N ASP A 278 -13.42 -14.43 -35.79
CA ASP A 278 -12.14 -13.73 -35.91
C ASP A 278 -11.12 -14.09 -34.79
N GLY A 279 -11.54 -14.86 -33.77
CA GLY A 279 -10.67 -15.23 -32.64
C GLY A 279 -10.22 -14.04 -31.78
N CYS A 280 -10.94 -12.92 -31.85
CA CYS A 280 -10.66 -11.72 -31.08
C CYS A 280 -11.77 -11.44 -30.06
N VAL A 281 -11.46 -10.67 -29.03
CA VAL A 281 -12.41 -10.16 -28.03
C VAL A 281 -12.35 -8.62 -28.03
N THR A 282 -13.45 -8.01 -27.56
CA THR A 282 -13.47 -6.57 -27.34
C THR A 282 -13.01 -6.26 -25.92
N VAL A 283 -11.92 -5.53 -25.78
CA VAL A 283 -11.40 -5.03 -24.50
C VAL A 283 -11.86 -3.60 -24.32
N ARG A 284 -12.62 -3.33 -23.24
CA ARG A 284 -13.06 -2.00 -22.83
C ARG A 284 -12.21 -1.51 -21.67
N ASP A 285 -11.59 -0.35 -21.83
CA ASP A 285 -10.89 0.37 -20.77
C ASP A 285 -11.91 1.09 -19.85
N ARG A 286 -11.75 0.93 -18.53
CA ARG A 286 -12.61 1.53 -17.49
C ARG A 286 -12.62 3.05 -17.56
N ASP A 287 -11.44 3.66 -17.67
CA ASP A 287 -11.29 5.10 -17.48
C ASP A 287 -11.74 5.90 -18.69
N THR A 288 -11.43 5.42 -19.88
CA THR A 288 -11.74 6.09 -21.16
C THR A 288 -13.02 5.60 -21.82
N MET A 289 -13.55 4.43 -21.41
CA MET A 289 -14.62 3.66 -22.05
C MET A 289 -14.29 3.25 -23.51
N GLN A 290 -13.09 3.49 -23.99
CA GLN A 290 -12.66 3.06 -25.31
C GLN A 290 -12.60 1.55 -25.42
N GLN A 291 -12.87 1.04 -26.61
CA GLN A 291 -12.92 -0.38 -26.90
C GLN A 291 -11.97 -0.72 -28.05
N GLU A 292 -11.19 -1.78 -27.87
CA GLU A 292 -10.25 -2.31 -28.84
C GLU A 292 -10.50 -3.77 -29.13
N ARG A 293 -10.28 -4.22 -30.38
CA ARG A 293 -10.28 -5.66 -30.72
C ARG A 293 -8.91 -6.24 -30.47
N VAL A 294 -8.83 -7.26 -29.64
CA VAL A 294 -7.58 -7.93 -29.23
C VAL A 294 -7.70 -9.43 -29.50
N ALA A 295 -6.72 -10.01 -30.16
CA ALA A 295 -6.66 -11.45 -30.40
C ALA A 295 -6.53 -12.22 -29.09
N ILE A 296 -7.30 -13.30 -28.93
CA ILE A 296 -7.37 -14.07 -27.69
C ILE A 296 -6.01 -14.64 -27.28
N ASP A 297 -5.20 -15.06 -28.24
CA ASP A 297 -3.85 -15.58 -28.01
C ASP A 297 -2.84 -14.53 -27.51
N LYS A 298 -3.14 -13.24 -27.67
CA LYS A 298 -2.32 -12.10 -27.22
C LYS A 298 -2.90 -11.38 -26.00
N LEU A 299 -4.04 -11.83 -25.49
CA LEU A 299 -4.80 -11.08 -24.49
C LEU A 299 -4.05 -10.97 -23.15
N ASN A 300 -3.38 -12.04 -22.70
CA ASN A 300 -2.62 -12.01 -21.44
C ASN A 300 -1.47 -11.01 -21.52
N ASP A 301 -0.69 -11.01 -22.64
CA ASP A 301 0.41 -10.06 -22.86
C ASP A 301 -0.12 -8.62 -22.92
N TYR A 302 -1.23 -8.39 -23.60
CA TYR A 302 -1.88 -7.09 -23.69
C TYR A 302 -2.27 -6.55 -22.31
N ILE A 303 -2.92 -7.36 -21.46
CA ILE A 303 -3.32 -6.96 -20.10
C ILE A 303 -2.07 -6.73 -19.24
N ALA A 304 -1.06 -7.61 -19.31
CA ALA A 304 0.19 -7.46 -18.58
C ALA A 304 0.91 -6.15 -18.94
N GLU A 305 1.00 -5.81 -20.22
CA GLU A 305 1.60 -4.56 -20.69
C GLU A 305 0.86 -3.35 -20.14
N LYS A 306 -0.47 -3.30 -20.26
CA LYS A 306 -1.30 -2.18 -19.76
C LYS A 306 -1.16 -1.98 -18.27
N ILE A 307 -1.09 -3.05 -17.46
CA ILE A 307 -0.85 -2.97 -16.02
C ILE A 307 0.59 -2.48 -15.74
N THR A 308 1.59 -2.98 -16.50
CA THR A 308 3.01 -2.69 -16.27
C THR A 308 3.40 -1.27 -16.71
N VAL A 309 2.85 -0.75 -17.82
CA VAL A 309 3.08 0.64 -18.27
C VAL A 309 2.62 1.63 -17.20
N SER A 310 1.54 1.35 -16.52
CA SER A 310 1.11 2.06 -15.31
C SER A 310 2.19 2.03 -14.20
N TYR A 311 3.00 0.95 -14.14
CA TYR A 311 4.03 0.74 -13.10
C TYR A 311 5.41 1.32 -13.46
N THR A 312 5.72 1.55 -14.74
CA THR A 312 7.04 2.05 -15.18
C THR A 312 7.28 3.51 -14.86
N HIS A 313 6.24 4.31 -14.64
CA HIS A 313 6.37 5.65 -14.08
C HIS A 313 6.89 5.67 -12.63
N LEU A 314 6.95 4.49 -11.97
CA LEU A 314 7.46 4.28 -10.62
C LEU A 314 9.00 4.12 -10.52
N ARG A 315 9.70 3.91 -11.63
CA ARG A 315 11.15 3.57 -11.65
C ARG A 315 12.03 4.56 -12.42
N ALA A 316 11.45 5.66 -12.92
CA ALA A 316 12.20 6.71 -13.63
C ALA A 316 12.56 7.92 -12.65
#